data_ec52a64ea944a28ea844dba3568d48bc
#
_entry.id   ec52a64ea944a28ea844dba3568d48bc
#
_cell.length_a   1.000
_cell.length_b   1.000
_cell.length_c   1.000
_cell.angle_alpha   90.00
_cell.angle_beta   90.00
_cell.angle_gamma   90.00
#
_symmetry.space_group_name_H-M   'P 1'
#
loop_
_entity.id
_entity.type
_entity.pdbx_description
1 polymer ?
#
loop_
_entity_poly.entity_id
_entity_poly.type
_entity_poly.pdbx_seq_one_letter_code
_entity_poly.pdbx_strand_id
1 'polypeptide(L)'
;MGKKVLDRALVFGTGASFYSLLETIWRGHTHWSMSLTGGLVLLTVYTAERRTHHTLWRRCLRSAGIITAYEFVVGCLVNLRLGWQVWDYSSQPGNVLGQVCPLFCFLWLMLSLPVLLLCGWLRHHMEPQLPRCGGLCWR
;
A
#
# COMPACT_ATOMS: atom_id res chain seq x y z
N MET A 1 -11.68 4.82 22.67
CA MET A 1 -10.52 5.36 21.92
C MET A 1 -9.47 4.27 21.61
N GLY A 2 -9.19 3.36 22.54
CA GLY A 2 -8.15 2.31 22.40
C GLY A 2 -8.32 1.35 21.23
N LYS A 3 -9.53 0.82 20.95
CA LYS A 3 -9.74 -0.16 19.87
C LYS A 3 -9.39 0.39 18.49
N LYS A 4 -9.81 1.61 18.15
CA LYS A 4 -9.50 2.22 16.84
C LYS A 4 -8.00 2.47 16.64
N VAL A 5 -7.27 2.74 17.70
CA VAL A 5 -5.80 2.91 17.66
C VAL A 5 -5.14 1.55 17.44
N LEU A 6 -5.58 0.52 18.17
CA LEU A 6 -5.08 -0.85 18.01
C LEU A 6 -5.33 -1.37 16.59
N ASP A 7 -6.55 -1.19 16.04
CA ASP A 7 -6.89 -1.59 14.69
C ASP A 7 -5.96 -0.94 13.64
N ARG A 8 -5.70 0.37 13.79
CA ARG A 8 -4.77 1.07 12.89
C ARG A 8 -3.33 0.59 13.05
N ALA A 9 -2.89 0.30 14.26
CA ALA A 9 -1.55 -0.24 14.52
C ALA A 9 -1.39 -1.64 13.90
N LEU A 10 -2.42 -2.48 13.98
CA LEU A 10 -2.43 -3.80 13.33
C LEU A 10 -2.36 -3.69 11.81
N VAL A 11 -3.16 -2.80 11.19
CA VAL A 11 -3.10 -2.56 9.74
C VAL A 11 -1.71 -2.08 9.33
N PHE A 12 -1.16 -1.11 10.07
CA PHE A 12 0.20 -0.60 9.82
C PHE A 12 1.25 -1.71 9.93
N GLY A 13 1.24 -2.48 11.02
CA GLY A 13 2.16 -3.59 11.24
C GLY A 13 2.07 -4.66 10.14
N THR A 14 0.85 -5.01 9.72
CA THR A 14 0.62 -5.94 8.60
C THR A 14 1.25 -5.41 7.31
N GLY A 15 1.05 -4.13 6.98
CA GLY A 15 1.63 -3.50 5.78
C GLY A 15 3.16 -3.46 5.84
N ALA A 16 3.72 -3.11 6.99
CA ALA A 16 5.16 -3.08 7.21
C ALA A 16 5.80 -4.46 7.03
N SER A 17 5.22 -5.49 7.63
CA SER A 17 5.71 -6.87 7.52
C SER A 17 5.57 -7.42 6.11
N PHE A 18 4.43 -7.20 5.47
CA PHE A 18 4.16 -7.69 4.12
C PHE A 18 5.09 -7.06 3.08
N TYR A 19 5.31 -5.75 3.16
CA TYR A 19 6.23 -5.05 2.27
C TYR A 19 7.68 -5.51 2.46
N SER A 20 8.14 -5.62 3.71
CA SER A 20 9.48 -6.11 4.02
C SER A 20 9.72 -7.52 3.52
N LEU A 21 8.71 -8.39 3.64
CA LEU A 21 8.77 -9.76 3.12
C LEU A 21 8.89 -9.77 1.58
N LEU A 22 8.03 -9.00 0.89
CA LEU A 22 8.10 -8.86 -0.57
C LEU A 22 9.46 -8.37 -1.03
N GLU A 23 10.00 -7.34 -0.41
CA GLU A 23 11.29 -6.77 -0.76
C GLU A 23 12.44 -7.77 -0.50
N THR A 24 12.40 -8.48 0.61
CA THR A 24 13.39 -9.52 0.94
C THR A 24 13.35 -10.67 -0.07
N ILE A 25 12.16 -11.10 -0.50
CA ILE A 25 12.02 -12.15 -1.54
C ILE A 25 12.55 -11.64 -2.88
N TRP A 26 12.29 -10.39 -3.24
CA TRP A 26 12.65 -9.82 -4.54
C TRP A 26 14.15 -9.45 -4.62
N ARG A 27 14.69 -8.84 -3.56
CA ARG A 27 16.02 -8.21 -3.54
C ARG A 27 17.02 -8.90 -2.60
N GLY A 28 16.58 -9.86 -1.79
CA GLY A 28 17.39 -10.53 -0.78
C GLY A 28 17.64 -9.71 0.50
N HIS A 29 17.23 -8.45 0.53
CA HIS A 29 17.37 -7.56 1.69
C HIS A 29 16.26 -6.51 1.71
N THR A 30 16.02 -5.93 2.87
CA THR A 30 15.08 -4.81 3.05
C THR A 30 15.72 -3.71 3.90
N HIS A 31 15.18 -2.52 3.83
CA HIS A 31 15.57 -1.39 4.64
C HIS A 31 14.41 -0.95 5.53
N TRP A 32 14.68 -0.52 6.76
CA TRP A 32 13.65 -0.14 7.73
C TRP A 32 12.68 0.94 7.19
N SER A 33 13.18 1.87 6.36
CA SER A 33 12.34 2.88 5.72
C SER A 33 11.24 2.28 4.83
N MET A 34 11.52 1.11 4.22
CA MET A 34 10.56 0.42 3.38
C MET A 34 9.47 -0.28 4.20
N SER A 35 9.83 -0.80 5.37
CA SER A 35 8.85 -1.30 6.34
C SER A 35 7.89 -0.19 6.78
N LEU A 36 8.43 0.97 7.11
CA LEU A 36 7.64 2.16 7.48
C LEU A 36 6.71 2.58 6.32
N THR A 37 7.26 2.63 5.09
CA THR A 37 6.50 2.97 3.88
C THR A 37 5.37 1.98 3.64
N GLY A 38 5.65 0.68 3.71
CA GLY A 38 4.63 -0.37 3.54
C GLY A 38 3.49 -0.26 4.56
N GLY A 39 3.82 0.05 5.82
CA GLY A 39 2.84 0.30 6.87
C GLY A 39 1.94 1.51 6.56
N LEU A 40 2.54 2.63 6.15
CA LEU A 40 1.81 3.86 5.78
C LEU A 40 0.95 3.65 4.54
N VAL A 41 1.47 2.98 3.52
CA VAL A 41 0.74 2.64 2.30
C VAL A 41 -0.51 1.83 2.62
N LEU A 42 -0.36 0.69 3.35
CA LEU A 42 -1.51 -0.15 3.67
C LEU A 42 -2.53 0.59 4.52
N LEU A 43 -2.10 1.37 5.50
CA LEU A 43 -3.00 2.18 6.33
C LEU A 43 -3.76 3.22 5.50
N THR A 44 -3.10 3.86 4.53
CA THR A 44 -3.72 4.85 3.64
C THR A 44 -4.73 4.19 2.70
N VAL A 45 -4.37 3.06 2.06
CA VAL A 45 -5.28 2.30 1.20
C VAL A 45 -6.47 1.80 2.02
N TYR A 46 -6.25 1.21 3.19
CA TYR A 46 -7.31 0.73 4.08
C TYR A 46 -8.31 1.82 4.46
N THR A 47 -7.83 3.01 4.80
CA THR A 47 -8.70 4.14 5.17
C THR A 47 -9.42 4.73 3.97
N ALA A 48 -8.77 4.81 2.80
CA ALA A 48 -9.37 5.25 1.55
C ALA A 48 -10.49 4.32 1.09
N GLU A 49 -10.32 3.00 1.25
CA GLU A 49 -11.32 1.99 0.87
C GLU A 49 -12.60 2.03 1.72
N ARG A 50 -12.56 2.58 2.94
CA ARG A 50 -13.75 2.71 3.80
C ARG A 50 -14.84 3.62 3.21
N ARG A 51 -14.47 4.54 2.33
CA ARG A 51 -15.34 5.62 1.82
C ARG A 51 -15.74 5.43 0.37
N THR A 52 -15.50 4.25 -0.22
CA THR A 52 -15.56 4.13 -1.68
C THR A 52 -16.55 3.07 -2.16
N HIS A 53 -17.47 3.50 -3.03
CA HIS A 53 -18.39 2.63 -3.80
C HIS A 53 -17.96 2.53 -5.28
N HIS A 54 -16.65 2.61 -5.58
CA HIS A 54 -16.16 2.54 -6.95
C HIS A 54 -16.00 1.10 -7.45
N THR A 55 -16.01 0.95 -8.77
CA THR A 55 -15.69 -0.32 -9.44
C THR A 55 -14.30 -0.81 -9.05
N LEU A 56 -14.09 -2.12 -9.07
CA LEU A 56 -12.81 -2.75 -8.68
C LEU A 56 -11.62 -2.14 -9.42
N TRP A 57 -11.76 -1.89 -10.72
CA TRP A 57 -10.71 -1.27 -11.54
C TRP A 57 -10.28 0.11 -11.03
N ARG A 58 -11.24 0.98 -10.72
CA ARG A 58 -10.95 2.31 -10.15
C ARG A 58 -10.29 2.21 -8.78
N ARG A 59 -10.66 1.21 -8.00
CA ARG A 59 -10.04 0.95 -6.68
C ARG A 59 -8.58 0.51 -6.85
N CYS A 60 -8.29 -0.41 -7.79
CA CYS A 60 -6.93 -0.82 -8.11
C CYS A 60 -6.08 0.36 -8.60
N LEU A 61 -6.57 1.16 -9.54
CA LEU A 61 -5.87 2.35 -10.04
C LEU A 61 -5.55 3.34 -8.92
N ARG A 62 -6.50 3.60 -8.02
CA ARG A 62 -6.28 4.48 -6.88
C ARG A 62 -5.22 3.91 -5.92
N SER A 63 -5.28 2.63 -5.61
CA SER A 63 -4.31 1.98 -4.73
C SER A 63 -2.92 1.99 -5.34
N ALA A 64 -2.78 1.68 -6.63
CA ALA A 64 -1.52 1.78 -7.37
C ALA A 64 -0.97 3.23 -7.36
N GLY A 65 -1.82 4.22 -7.57
CA GLY A 65 -1.46 5.63 -7.48
C GLY A 65 -0.96 6.03 -6.07
N ILE A 66 -1.60 5.52 -5.02
CA ILE A 66 -1.15 5.74 -3.64
C ILE A 66 0.24 5.12 -3.43
N ILE A 67 0.44 3.86 -3.84
CA ILE A 67 1.73 3.17 -3.71
C ILE A 67 2.83 3.94 -4.43
N THR A 68 2.61 4.29 -5.71
CA THR A 68 3.57 5.04 -6.54
C THR A 68 3.90 6.42 -5.94
N ALA A 69 2.89 7.11 -5.39
CA ALA A 69 3.11 8.41 -4.75
C ALA A 69 3.99 8.29 -3.49
N TYR A 70 3.75 7.28 -2.65
CA TYR A 70 4.61 7.02 -1.49
C TYR A 70 6.02 6.62 -1.92
N GLU A 71 6.16 5.74 -2.92
CA GLU A 71 7.46 5.34 -3.46
C GLU A 71 8.25 6.56 -3.97
N PHE A 72 7.60 7.44 -4.72
CA PHE A 72 8.23 8.65 -5.22
C PHE A 72 8.67 9.59 -4.10
N VAL A 73 7.78 9.91 -3.15
CA VAL A 73 8.09 10.84 -2.04
C VAL A 73 9.18 10.27 -1.14
N VAL A 74 9.05 9.01 -0.74
CA VAL A 74 10.06 8.35 0.10
C VAL A 74 11.38 8.22 -0.65
N GLY A 75 11.37 7.87 -1.94
CA GLY A 75 12.57 7.81 -2.78
C GLY A 75 13.29 9.15 -2.87
N CYS A 76 12.56 10.23 -3.09
CA CYS A 76 13.16 11.58 -3.07
C CYS A 76 13.80 11.91 -1.71
N LEU A 77 13.19 11.48 -0.61
CA LEU A 77 13.74 11.71 0.73
C LEU A 77 14.96 10.83 1.01
N VAL A 78 14.83 9.51 0.88
CA VAL A 78 15.87 8.56 1.32
C VAL A 78 17.03 8.44 0.31
N ASN A 79 16.74 8.47 -0.99
CA ASN A 79 17.76 8.27 -2.01
C ASN A 79 18.39 9.60 -2.46
N LEU A 80 17.57 10.63 -2.79
CA LEU A 80 18.12 11.88 -3.33
C LEU A 80 18.59 12.83 -2.23
N ARG A 81 17.84 12.99 -1.14
CA ARG A 81 18.19 13.94 -0.09
C ARG A 81 19.14 13.35 0.95
N LEU A 82 18.91 12.10 1.40
CA LEU A 82 19.73 11.44 2.42
C LEU A 82 20.88 10.61 1.81
N GLY A 83 20.84 10.32 0.50
CA GLY A 83 21.89 9.58 -0.19
C GLY A 83 21.99 8.10 0.21
N TRP A 84 20.93 7.51 0.77
CA TRP A 84 20.96 6.13 1.28
C TRP A 84 20.95 5.06 0.17
N GLN A 85 20.58 5.44 -1.07
CA GLN A 85 20.53 4.55 -2.23
C GLN A 85 19.79 3.24 -1.96
N VAL A 86 18.64 3.33 -1.31
CA VAL A 86 17.82 2.16 -0.96
C VAL A 86 17.36 1.44 -2.22
N TRP A 87 17.02 2.18 -3.29
CA TRP A 87 16.77 1.68 -4.66
C TRP A 87 17.12 2.74 -5.70
N ASP A 88 17.31 2.31 -6.92
CA ASP A 88 17.59 3.18 -8.07
C ASP A 88 17.01 2.58 -9.35
N TYR A 89 16.10 3.30 -9.99
CA TYR A 89 15.50 2.94 -11.28
C TYR A 89 16.07 3.76 -12.44
N SER A 90 17.19 4.43 -12.28
CA SER A 90 17.78 5.30 -13.32
C SER A 90 18.05 4.57 -14.62
N SER A 91 18.32 3.26 -14.57
CA SER A 91 18.52 2.41 -15.74
C SER A 91 17.22 2.00 -16.44
N GLN A 92 16.07 2.23 -15.83
CA GLN A 92 14.78 1.81 -16.38
C GLN A 92 14.22 2.88 -17.34
N PRO A 93 13.65 2.48 -18.51
CA PRO A 93 13.09 3.43 -19.46
C PRO A 93 11.88 4.17 -18.83
N GLY A 94 11.81 5.47 -19.07
CA GLY A 94 10.71 6.32 -18.60
C GLY A 94 10.72 6.56 -17.08
N ASN A 95 11.85 6.31 -16.39
CA ASN A 95 11.95 6.62 -14.96
C ASN A 95 11.82 8.13 -14.69
N VAL A 96 11.31 8.45 -13.50
CA VAL A 96 11.24 9.82 -12.99
C VAL A 96 12.21 9.94 -11.82
N LEU A 97 13.29 10.69 -12.03
CA LEU A 97 14.38 10.93 -11.07
C LEU A 97 14.99 9.63 -10.49
N GLY A 98 14.90 8.50 -11.22
CA GLY A 98 15.37 7.20 -10.73
C GLY A 98 14.54 6.62 -9.58
N GLN A 99 13.41 7.26 -9.19
CA GLN A 99 12.64 6.85 -8.01
C GLN A 99 11.42 6.01 -8.37
N VAL A 100 10.78 6.27 -9.50
CA VAL A 100 9.65 5.49 -10.04
C VAL A 100 9.82 5.27 -11.53
N CYS A 101 9.25 4.20 -12.07
CA CYS A 101 9.22 3.93 -13.50
C CYS A 101 7.95 3.20 -13.92
N PRO A 102 7.57 3.23 -15.22
CA PRO A 102 6.34 2.62 -15.72
C PRO A 102 6.21 1.12 -15.41
N LEU A 103 7.32 0.38 -15.45
CA LEU A 103 7.35 -1.05 -15.13
C LEU A 103 6.86 -1.30 -13.71
N PHE A 104 7.41 -0.58 -12.72
CA PHE A 104 7.01 -0.76 -11.32
C PHE A 104 5.61 -0.20 -11.06
N CYS A 105 5.19 0.89 -11.73
CA CYS A 105 3.80 1.36 -11.67
C CYS A 105 2.81 0.27 -12.13
N PHE A 106 3.15 -0.49 -13.17
CA PHE A 106 2.35 -1.63 -13.62
C PHE A 106 2.35 -2.78 -12.59
N LEU A 107 3.49 -3.10 -12.01
CA LEU A 107 3.59 -4.10 -10.93
C LEU A 107 2.76 -3.69 -9.71
N TRP A 108 2.76 -2.40 -9.33
CA TRP A 108 1.91 -1.87 -8.26
C TRP A 108 0.42 -1.98 -8.59
N LEU A 109 0.05 -1.81 -9.86
CA LEU A 109 -1.33 -2.04 -10.29
C LEU A 109 -1.74 -3.51 -10.10
N MET A 110 -0.87 -4.46 -10.48
CA MET A 110 -1.12 -5.89 -10.26
C MET A 110 -1.19 -6.23 -8.76
N LEU A 111 -0.28 -5.68 -7.96
CA LEU A 111 -0.23 -5.88 -6.51
C LEU A 111 -1.43 -5.23 -5.79
N SER A 112 -2.06 -4.23 -6.39
CA SER A 112 -3.23 -3.56 -5.79
C SER A 112 -4.39 -4.51 -5.55
N LEU A 113 -4.59 -5.53 -6.39
CA LEU A 113 -5.67 -6.50 -6.20
C LEU A 113 -5.49 -7.30 -4.88
N PRO A 114 -4.38 -8.01 -4.63
CA PRO A 114 -4.18 -8.70 -3.35
C PRO A 114 -4.16 -7.73 -2.15
N VAL A 115 -3.68 -6.49 -2.31
CA VAL A 115 -3.75 -5.46 -1.25
C VAL A 115 -5.20 -5.12 -0.90
N LEU A 116 -6.08 -4.97 -1.89
CA LEU A 116 -7.50 -4.71 -1.67
C LEU A 116 -8.21 -5.91 -1.01
N LEU A 117 -7.86 -7.12 -1.40
CA LEU A 117 -8.37 -8.35 -0.76
C LEU A 117 -7.93 -8.42 0.71
N LEU A 118 -6.67 -8.13 0.99
CA LEU A 118 -6.14 -8.05 2.35
C LEU A 118 -6.87 -6.97 3.17
N CYS A 119 -7.10 -5.78 2.63
CA CYS A 119 -7.87 -4.74 3.29
C CYS A 119 -9.31 -5.19 3.61
N GLY A 120 -9.95 -5.92 2.69
CA GLY A 120 -11.27 -6.51 2.89
C GLY A 120 -11.28 -7.55 4.01
N TRP A 121 -10.29 -8.45 4.01
CA TRP A 121 -10.12 -9.47 5.03
C TRP A 121 -9.86 -8.86 6.41
N LEU A 122 -8.94 -7.90 6.53
CA LEU A 122 -8.66 -7.19 7.78
C LEU A 122 -9.92 -6.51 8.31
N ARG A 123 -10.69 -5.86 7.46
CA ARG A 123 -11.94 -5.20 7.86
C ARG A 123 -12.95 -6.20 8.38
N HIS A 124 -13.11 -7.33 7.71
CA HIS A 124 -14.05 -8.37 8.13
C HIS A 124 -13.72 -8.91 9.54
N HIS A 125 -12.44 -9.04 9.87
CA HIS A 125 -12.01 -9.59 11.17
C HIS A 125 -11.92 -8.56 12.29
N MET A 126 -11.64 -7.30 11.96
CA MET A 126 -11.40 -6.25 12.95
C MET A 126 -12.65 -5.44 13.29
N GLU A 127 -13.55 -5.24 12.30
CA GLU A 127 -14.81 -4.54 12.52
C GLU A 127 -15.90 -5.56 12.88
N PRO A 128 -16.45 -5.50 14.12
CA PRO A 128 -17.60 -6.35 14.44
C PRO A 128 -18.71 -6.01 13.47
N GLN A 129 -19.29 -7.04 12.86
CA GLN A 129 -20.45 -6.93 11.99
C GLN A 129 -21.56 -6.20 12.76
N LEU A 130 -21.72 -4.91 12.52
CA LEU A 130 -22.99 -4.26 12.84
C LEU A 130 -24.07 -5.08 12.11
N PRO A 131 -25.14 -5.51 12.81
CA PRO A 131 -26.21 -6.22 12.14
C PRO A 131 -26.62 -5.38 10.93
N ARG A 132 -26.46 -5.96 9.74
CA ARG A 132 -26.99 -5.37 8.52
C ARG A 132 -28.49 -5.29 8.74
N CYS A 133 -28.99 -4.10 9.04
CA CYS A 133 -30.41 -3.82 8.88
C CYS A 133 -30.77 -4.25 7.48
N GLY A 134 -31.66 -5.26 7.41
CA GLY A 134 -32.03 -5.93 6.17
C GLY A 134 -32.44 -4.93 5.11
N GLY A 135 -31.89 -5.06 3.94
CA GLY A 135 -32.24 -4.26 2.78
C GLY A 135 -31.28 -4.59 1.64
N LEU A 136 -31.72 -5.47 0.75
CA LEU A 136 -31.16 -5.70 -0.57
C LEU A 136 -30.57 -4.42 -1.16
N CYS A 137 -29.29 -4.42 -1.47
CA CYS A 137 -28.74 -3.55 -2.50
C CYS A 137 -27.55 -4.22 -3.19
N TRP A 138 -27.88 -5.22 -4.01
CA TRP A 138 -27.04 -5.60 -5.14
C TRP A 138 -27.63 -4.90 -6.37
N ARG A 139 -27.12 -3.75 -6.73
CA ARG A 139 -27.17 -3.18 -8.07
C ARG A 139 -25.89 -2.41 -8.35
#